data_9a0eaea1cfe44214c0011532042444f3
#
_entry.id   9a0eaea1cfe44214c0011532042444f3
#
_cell.length_a   1.000
_cell.length_b   1.000
_cell.length_c   1.000
_cell.angle_alpha   90.00
_cell.angle_beta   90.00
_cell.angle_gamma   90.00
#
_symmetry.space_group_name_H-M   'P 1'
#
loop_
_entity.id
_entity.type
_entity.pdbx_description
1 polymer ?
#
loop_
_entity_poly.entity_id
_entity_poly.type
_entity_poly.pdbx_seq_one_letter_code
_entity_poly.pdbx_strand_id
1 'polypeptide(L)'
;MDLIEKIDEMLPLYPKCERARETGVLDLNSSNLTVVPPVVFNIMSHAQVKECDISGNLLNNIPPQLALDFQALTKLNISHNFLAILPVEMGNLPALETLDLSSNLFYALPDIVFKLPHLSHLYAQNNFISEFDLSQPIKSDRMNVFDLRYNPLNSSFRIKLVNKYTKFRLVLNEEGVYNEEEQ
;
A
#
# COMPACT_ATOMS: atom_id res chain seq x y z
N MET A 1 13.65 -25.52 0.86
CA MET A 1 12.68 -25.31 1.93
C MET A 1 11.92 -26.59 2.14
N ASP A 2 12.07 -27.20 3.32
CA ASP A 2 11.50 -28.51 3.65
C ASP A 2 9.97 -28.38 3.80
N LEU A 3 9.26 -29.48 3.59
CA LEU A 3 7.80 -29.54 3.73
C LEU A 3 7.34 -29.15 5.15
N ILE A 4 8.16 -29.45 6.15
CA ILE A 4 7.93 -29.14 7.56
C ILE A 4 8.00 -27.62 7.79
N GLU A 5 9.01 -26.94 7.24
CA GLU A 5 9.14 -25.48 7.34
C GLU A 5 7.92 -24.75 6.71
N LYS A 6 7.42 -25.25 5.57
CA LYS A 6 6.20 -24.72 4.96
C LYS A 6 4.95 -24.90 5.80
N ILE A 7 4.85 -26.02 6.52
CA ILE A 7 3.72 -26.29 7.41
C ILE A 7 3.78 -25.37 8.63
N ASP A 8 4.95 -25.17 9.22
CA ASP A 8 5.14 -24.31 10.39
C ASP A 8 4.86 -22.82 10.08
N GLU A 9 5.22 -22.34 8.88
CA GLU A 9 4.85 -20.99 8.43
C GLU A 9 3.34 -20.84 8.17
N MET A 10 2.66 -21.92 7.80
CA MET A 10 1.24 -21.90 7.47
C MET A 10 0.30 -22.04 8.66
N LEU A 11 0.71 -22.76 9.70
CA LEU A 11 -0.14 -23.03 10.86
C LEU A 11 -0.72 -21.76 11.51
N PRO A 12 0.06 -20.67 11.68
CA PRO A 12 -0.47 -19.43 12.24
C PRO A 12 -1.40 -18.65 11.30
N LEU A 13 -1.26 -18.84 9.98
CA LEU A 13 -2.04 -18.07 8.98
C LEU A 13 -3.38 -18.73 8.65
N TYR A 14 -3.50 -20.05 8.81
CA TYR A 14 -4.71 -20.79 8.46
C TYR A 14 -5.97 -20.26 9.18
N PRO A 15 -5.99 -20.07 10.50
CA PRO A 15 -7.16 -19.50 11.18
C PRO A 15 -7.51 -18.09 10.71
N LYS A 16 -6.50 -17.28 10.35
CA LYS A 16 -6.69 -15.94 9.80
C LYS A 16 -7.38 -15.97 8.43
N CYS A 17 -6.95 -16.91 7.56
CA CYS A 17 -7.57 -17.12 6.25
C CYS A 17 -9.00 -17.67 6.38
N GLU A 18 -9.26 -18.64 7.26
CA GLU A 18 -10.62 -19.18 7.50
C GLU A 18 -11.57 -18.05 7.95
N ARG A 19 -11.15 -17.24 8.91
CA ARG A 19 -11.93 -16.08 9.35
C ARG A 19 -12.17 -15.08 8.20
N ALA A 20 -11.16 -14.86 7.36
CA ALA A 20 -11.25 -13.94 6.23
C ALA A 20 -12.27 -14.40 5.18
N ARG A 21 -12.43 -15.71 4.98
CA ARG A 21 -13.44 -16.29 4.06
C ARG A 21 -14.88 -15.95 4.51
N GLU A 22 -15.11 -15.86 5.81
CA GLU A 22 -16.41 -15.51 6.36
C GLU A 22 -16.66 -14.00 6.40
N THR A 23 -15.62 -13.22 6.75
CA THR A 23 -15.76 -11.78 7.01
C THR A 23 -15.43 -10.90 5.82
N GLY A 24 -14.66 -11.39 4.84
CA GLY A 24 -14.07 -10.58 3.77
C GLY A 24 -12.88 -9.73 4.23
N VAL A 25 -12.37 -9.94 5.46
CA VAL A 25 -11.25 -9.18 6.04
C VAL A 25 -10.07 -10.11 6.28
N LEU A 26 -9.03 -9.99 5.47
CA LEU A 26 -7.79 -10.74 5.60
C LEU A 26 -6.78 -9.94 6.44
N ASP A 27 -6.58 -10.37 7.68
CA ASP A 27 -5.65 -9.74 8.63
C ASP A 27 -4.39 -10.60 8.81
N LEU A 28 -3.33 -10.22 8.11
CA LEU A 28 -1.98 -10.79 8.22
C LEU A 28 -0.99 -9.80 8.85
N ASN A 29 -1.50 -8.78 9.54
CA ASN A 29 -0.67 -7.79 10.23
C ASN A 29 0.31 -8.45 11.21
N SER A 30 1.52 -7.91 11.27
CA SER A 30 2.54 -8.30 12.27
C SER A 30 2.77 -9.82 12.37
N SER A 31 2.81 -10.49 11.22
CA SER A 31 2.98 -11.95 11.15
C SER A 31 4.40 -12.37 10.78
N ASN A 32 5.38 -11.46 10.86
CA ASN A 32 6.80 -11.68 10.52
C ASN A 32 7.03 -12.20 9.09
N LEU A 33 6.14 -11.88 8.16
CA LEU A 33 6.21 -12.37 6.79
C LEU A 33 7.32 -11.68 6.01
N THR A 34 8.21 -12.45 5.40
CA THR A 34 9.19 -11.97 4.41
C THR A 34 8.63 -12.03 2.98
N VAL A 35 7.65 -12.89 2.76
CA VAL A 35 6.84 -13.00 1.53
C VAL A 35 5.40 -13.32 1.92
N VAL A 36 4.43 -12.95 1.09
CA VAL A 36 3.05 -13.44 1.24
C VAL A 36 3.01 -14.87 0.70
N PRO A 37 2.77 -15.90 1.55
CA PRO A 37 2.87 -17.28 1.11
C PRO A 37 1.82 -17.59 0.02
N PRO A 38 2.19 -18.26 -1.09
CA PRO A 38 1.24 -18.61 -2.16
C PRO A 38 0.02 -19.38 -1.69
N VAL A 39 0.14 -20.13 -0.60
CA VAL A 39 -0.96 -20.88 -0.01
C VAL A 39 -2.09 -19.98 0.49
N VAL A 40 -1.80 -18.73 0.89
CA VAL A 40 -2.85 -17.77 1.26
C VAL A 40 -3.83 -17.59 0.10
N PHE A 41 -3.34 -17.41 -1.12
CA PHE A 41 -4.17 -17.26 -2.30
C PHE A 41 -4.97 -18.53 -2.62
N ASN A 42 -4.37 -19.70 -2.41
CA ASN A 42 -5.08 -20.98 -2.59
C ASN A 42 -6.23 -21.16 -1.59
N ILE A 43 -6.00 -20.83 -0.32
CA ILE A 43 -7.05 -20.89 0.72
C ILE A 43 -8.13 -19.84 0.45
N MET A 44 -7.74 -18.67 0.00
CA MET A 44 -8.63 -17.55 -0.28
C MET A 44 -9.28 -17.61 -1.67
N SER A 45 -9.00 -18.67 -2.46
CA SER A 45 -9.63 -18.87 -3.76
C SER A 45 -11.15 -18.82 -3.62
N HIS A 46 -11.81 -18.00 -4.45
CA HIS A 46 -13.25 -17.73 -4.40
C HIS A 46 -13.77 -16.91 -3.19
N ALA A 47 -12.90 -16.49 -2.26
CA ALA A 47 -13.29 -15.59 -1.20
C ALA A 47 -13.43 -14.15 -1.72
N GLN A 48 -14.44 -13.42 -1.24
CA GLN A 48 -14.63 -12.01 -1.55
C GLN A 48 -13.87 -11.15 -0.54
N VAL A 49 -12.54 -11.04 -0.71
CA VAL A 49 -11.69 -10.21 0.16
C VAL A 49 -11.95 -8.73 -0.16
N LYS A 50 -12.50 -8.00 0.81
CA LYS A 50 -12.78 -6.57 0.74
C LYS A 50 -11.73 -5.72 1.44
N GLU A 51 -11.14 -6.23 2.50
CA GLU A 51 -10.09 -5.56 3.26
C GLU A 51 -8.91 -6.53 3.44
N CYS A 52 -7.70 -6.05 3.19
CA CYS A 52 -6.48 -6.80 3.39
C CYS A 52 -5.48 -5.95 4.16
N ASP A 53 -5.05 -6.43 5.31
CA ASP A 53 -3.99 -5.84 6.12
C ASP A 53 -2.81 -6.81 6.20
N ILE A 54 -1.69 -6.42 5.59
CA ILE A 54 -0.39 -7.11 5.65
C ILE A 54 0.70 -6.17 6.17
N SER A 55 0.30 -5.16 6.93
CA SER A 55 1.21 -4.19 7.54
C SER A 55 2.09 -4.80 8.63
N GLY A 56 3.18 -4.10 8.99
CA GLY A 56 4.05 -4.52 10.08
C GLY A 56 4.75 -5.85 9.82
N ASN A 57 5.09 -6.13 8.57
CA ASN A 57 5.82 -7.34 8.16
C ASN A 57 7.22 -6.99 7.62
N LEU A 58 7.92 -7.97 7.05
CA LEU A 58 9.26 -7.84 6.50
C LEU A 58 9.25 -7.95 4.96
N LEU A 59 8.13 -7.57 4.33
CA LEU A 59 7.93 -7.73 2.90
C LEU A 59 8.78 -6.74 2.10
N ASN A 60 9.50 -7.23 1.10
CA ASN A 60 10.20 -6.39 0.12
C ASN A 60 9.48 -6.35 -1.24
N ASN A 61 8.47 -7.17 -1.44
CA ASN A 61 7.60 -7.16 -2.61
C ASN A 61 6.17 -7.57 -2.26
N ILE A 62 5.23 -7.18 -3.12
CA ILE A 62 3.85 -7.69 -3.12
C ILE A 62 3.68 -8.56 -4.35
N PRO A 63 3.20 -9.81 -4.22
CA PRO A 63 2.99 -10.66 -5.38
C PRO A 63 1.83 -10.11 -6.25
N PRO A 64 1.97 -10.13 -7.58
CA PRO A 64 0.89 -9.73 -8.51
C PRO A 64 -0.43 -10.46 -8.24
N GLN A 65 -0.34 -11.68 -7.69
CA GLN A 65 -1.46 -12.54 -7.35
C GLN A 65 -2.45 -11.86 -6.41
N LEU A 66 -1.98 -10.99 -5.50
CA LEU A 66 -2.85 -10.22 -4.61
C LEU A 66 -3.88 -9.39 -5.40
N ALA A 67 -3.41 -8.70 -6.43
CA ALA A 67 -4.30 -7.89 -7.26
C ALA A 67 -5.16 -8.74 -8.20
N LEU A 68 -4.65 -9.88 -8.66
CA LEU A 68 -5.37 -10.77 -9.58
C LEU A 68 -6.52 -11.51 -8.88
N ASP A 69 -6.32 -11.93 -7.63
CA ASP A 69 -7.31 -12.73 -6.90
C ASP A 69 -8.28 -11.88 -6.07
N PHE A 70 -7.84 -10.72 -5.55
CA PHE A 70 -8.66 -9.90 -4.64
C PHE A 70 -9.33 -8.71 -5.35
N GLN A 71 -10.07 -8.98 -6.41
CA GLN A 71 -10.71 -7.96 -7.24
C GLN A 71 -11.82 -7.15 -6.51
N ALA A 72 -12.35 -7.66 -5.41
CA ALA A 72 -13.33 -6.97 -4.56
C ALA A 72 -12.70 -6.04 -3.50
N LEU A 73 -11.35 -5.90 -3.52
CA LEU A 73 -10.60 -5.19 -2.50
C LEU A 73 -10.93 -3.69 -2.51
N THR A 74 -11.40 -3.19 -1.38
CA THR A 74 -11.70 -1.78 -1.14
C THR A 74 -10.65 -1.10 -0.26
N LYS A 75 -10.02 -1.86 0.65
CA LYS A 75 -8.97 -1.36 1.51
C LYS A 75 -7.76 -2.28 1.50
N LEU A 76 -6.58 -1.69 1.29
CA LEU A 76 -5.30 -2.38 1.35
C LEU A 76 -4.34 -1.60 2.25
N ASN A 77 -3.88 -2.25 3.31
CA ASN A 77 -2.83 -1.75 4.17
C ASN A 77 -1.56 -2.60 3.99
N ILE A 78 -0.51 -1.99 3.42
CA ILE A 78 0.82 -2.57 3.22
C ILE A 78 1.89 -1.74 3.96
N SER A 79 1.48 -0.91 4.90
CA SER A 79 2.37 -0.03 5.66
C SER A 79 3.38 -0.79 6.52
N HIS A 80 4.44 -0.12 6.96
CA HIS A 80 5.46 -0.71 7.83
C HIS A 80 6.04 -2.02 7.28
N ASN A 81 6.56 -1.94 6.05
CA ASN A 81 7.27 -3.00 5.33
C ASN A 81 8.55 -2.45 4.71
N PHE A 82 9.22 -3.21 3.83
CA PHE A 82 10.43 -2.80 3.11
C PHE A 82 10.17 -2.67 1.60
N LEU A 83 8.98 -2.22 1.22
CA LEU A 83 8.56 -2.13 -0.17
C LEU A 83 9.17 -0.89 -0.85
N ALA A 84 9.76 -1.08 -2.02
CA ALA A 84 10.27 0.01 -2.86
C ALA A 84 9.50 0.17 -4.17
N ILE A 85 8.80 -0.88 -4.59
CA ILE A 85 7.99 -0.94 -5.82
C ILE A 85 6.70 -1.73 -5.57
N LEU A 86 5.70 -1.50 -6.42
CA LEU A 86 4.46 -2.28 -6.44
C LEU A 86 4.26 -2.92 -7.82
N PRO A 87 3.65 -4.11 -7.89
CA PRO A 87 3.34 -4.75 -9.17
C PRO A 87 2.32 -3.92 -9.97
N VAL A 88 2.48 -3.88 -11.29
CA VAL A 88 1.64 -3.07 -12.17
C VAL A 88 0.17 -3.50 -12.16
N GLU A 89 -0.09 -4.76 -11.84
CA GLU A 89 -1.42 -5.36 -11.73
C GLU A 89 -2.27 -4.66 -10.67
N MET A 90 -1.67 -4.08 -9.63
CA MET A 90 -2.39 -3.34 -8.60
C MET A 90 -3.13 -2.11 -9.16
N GLY A 91 -2.65 -1.55 -10.27
CA GLY A 91 -3.35 -0.45 -10.97
C GLY A 91 -4.70 -0.85 -11.58
N ASN A 92 -4.98 -2.15 -11.65
CA ASN A 92 -6.22 -2.71 -12.19
C ASN A 92 -7.25 -3.06 -11.10
N LEU A 93 -6.99 -2.78 -9.81
CA LEU A 93 -7.95 -3.01 -8.74
C LEU A 93 -9.16 -2.08 -8.89
N PRO A 94 -10.34 -2.62 -9.25
CA PRO A 94 -11.46 -1.80 -9.70
C PRO A 94 -12.20 -1.12 -8.55
N ALA A 95 -12.09 -1.65 -7.33
CA ALA A 95 -12.87 -1.21 -6.19
C ALA A 95 -12.02 -0.54 -5.09
N LEU A 96 -10.69 -0.41 -5.28
CA LEU A 96 -9.80 0.05 -4.22
C LEU A 96 -10.06 1.54 -3.89
N GLU A 97 -10.46 1.79 -2.65
CA GLU A 97 -10.79 3.11 -2.11
C GLU A 97 -9.70 3.64 -1.17
N THR A 98 -9.06 2.76 -0.40
CA THR A 98 -8.01 3.13 0.55
C THR A 98 -6.76 2.31 0.30
N LEU A 99 -5.64 3.00 0.13
CA LEU A 99 -4.32 2.40 0.02
C LEU A 99 -3.38 3.05 1.04
N ASP A 100 -2.86 2.23 1.96
CA ASP A 100 -1.82 2.65 2.89
C ASP A 100 -0.51 1.97 2.54
N LEU A 101 0.45 2.77 2.07
CA LEU A 101 1.83 2.40 1.76
C LEU A 101 2.85 3.16 2.62
N SER A 102 2.39 3.73 3.74
CA SER A 102 3.24 4.48 4.66
C SER A 102 4.35 3.62 5.28
N SER A 103 5.42 4.27 5.72
CA SER A 103 6.54 3.61 6.40
C SER A 103 7.11 2.44 5.58
N ASN A 104 7.52 2.74 4.36
CA ASN A 104 8.16 1.83 3.40
C ASN A 104 9.40 2.48 2.79
N LEU A 105 9.93 1.93 1.71
CA LEU A 105 11.16 2.38 1.05
C LEU A 105 10.90 2.97 -0.36
N PHE A 106 9.75 3.60 -0.59
CA PHE A 106 9.44 4.19 -1.89
C PHE A 106 10.23 5.49 -2.12
N TYR A 107 11.03 5.54 -3.18
CA TYR A 107 11.76 6.75 -3.62
C TYR A 107 10.95 7.62 -4.57
N ALA A 108 9.94 7.04 -5.19
CA ALA A 108 8.94 7.74 -6.00
C ALA A 108 7.56 7.17 -5.71
N LEU A 109 6.52 7.95 -5.93
CA LEU A 109 5.15 7.46 -5.83
C LEU A 109 4.89 6.44 -6.94
N PRO A 110 4.42 5.22 -6.63
CA PRO A 110 4.15 4.21 -7.64
C PRO A 110 3.09 4.68 -8.66
N ASP A 111 3.36 4.52 -9.95
CA ASP A 111 2.46 4.95 -11.04
C ASP A 111 1.06 4.33 -10.98
N ILE A 112 0.94 3.18 -10.32
CA ILE A 112 -0.35 2.49 -10.15
C ILE A 112 -1.38 3.37 -9.43
N VAL A 113 -0.91 4.26 -8.55
CA VAL A 113 -1.78 5.15 -7.76
C VAL A 113 -2.62 6.05 -8.67
N PHE A 114 -2.05 6.49 -9.80
CA PHE A 114 -2.73 7.35 -10.78
C PHE A 114 -3.79 6.60 -11.60
N LYS A 115 -3.74 5.27 -11.61
CA LYS A 115 -4.61 4.39 -12.43
C LYS A 115 -5.84 3.88 -11.68
N LEU A 116 -5.84 3.95 -10.35
CA LEU A 116 -6.93 3.45 -9.49
C LEU A 116 -8.19 4.31 -9.61
N PRO A 117 -9.33 3.75 -10.08
CA PRO A 117 -10.48 4.57 -10.47
C PRO A 117 -11.30 5.09 -9.30
N HIS A 118 -11.22 4.46 -8.13
CA HIS A 118 -12.03 4.79 -6.97
C HIS A 118 -11.22 5.16 -5.72
N LEU A 119 -9.89 5.35 -5.88
CA LEU A 119 -9.01 5.69 -4.77
C LEU A 119 -9.44 7.02 -4.14
N SER A 120 -9.77 6.98 -2.85
CA SER A 120 -10.22 8.15 -2.09
C SER A 120 -9.21 8.54 -1.00
N HIS A 121 -8.48 7.59 -0.45
CA HIS A 121 -7.49 7.81 0.59
C HIS A 121 -6.18 7.14 0.23
N LEU A 122 -5.13 7.95 0.11
CA LEU A 122 -3.77 7.51 -0.11
C LEU A 122 -2.89 7.99 1.04
N TYR A 123 -2.30 7.03 1.75
CA TYR A 123 -1.34 7.28 2.80
C TYR A 123 0.04 6.83 2.32
N ALA A 124 0.95 7.79 2.12
CA ALA A 124 2.31 7.58 1.62
C ALA A 124 3.37 8.24 2.52
N GLN A 125 2.99 8.61 3.75
CA GLN A 125 3.90 9.23 4.70
C GLN A 125 5.03 8.28 5.13
N ASN A 126 6.14 8.86 5.63
CA ASN A 126 7.31 8.09 6.06
C ASN A 126 7.87 7.18 4.96
N ASN A 127 8.21 7.77 3.82
CA ASN A 127 8.91 7.13 2.72
C ASN A 127 10.08 8.03 2.29
N PHE A 128 10.72 7.71 1.17
CA PHE A 128 11.83 8.47 0.61
C PHE A 128 11.43 9.20 -0.68
N ILE A 129 10.16 9.54 -0.85
CA ILE A 129 9.63 10.18 -2.05
C ILE A 129 10.17 11.60 -2.13
N SER A 130 10.99 11.91 -3.15
CA SER A 130 11.51 13.26 -3.39
C SER A 130 10.69 14.02 -4.43
N GLU A 131 10.23 13.30 -5.44
CA GLU A 131 9.37 13.81 -6.52
C GLU A 131 8.68 12.66 -7.26
N PHE A 132 7.72 12.98 -8.12
CA PHE A 132 7.06 12.06 -9.05
C PHE A 132 6.47 12.82 -10.23
N ASP A 133 6.07 12.10 -11.28
CA ASP A 133 5.53 12.72 -12.49
C ASP A 133 4.17 13.36 -12.26
N LEU A 134 4.14 14.70 -12.23
CA LEU A 134 2.91 15.47 -12.10
C LEU A 134 2.12 15.57 -13.41
N SER A 135 2.65 15.14 -14.56
CA SER A 135 1.89 15.16 -15.82
C SER A 135 0.76 14.14 -15.84
N GLN A 136 0.90 13.05 -15.07
CA GLN A 136 -0.12 12.02 -14.96
C GLN A 136 -1.34 12.54 -14.17
N PRO A 137 -2.55 12.44 -14.71
CA PRO A 137 -3.76 12.77 -13.97
C PRO A 137 -4.10 11.65 -12.98
N ILE A 138 -4.56 12.01 -11.79
CA ILE A 138 -5.22 11.05 -10.90
C ILE A 138 -6.55 10.65 -11.54
N LYS A 139 -6.72 9.36 -11.83
CA LYS A 139 -7.91 8.83 -12.48
C LYS A 139 -9.16 8.93 -11.61
N SER A 140 -8.99 8.81 -10.29
CA SER A 140 -10.11 8.90 -9.36
C SER A 140 -10.62 10.33 -9.24
N ASP A 141 -11.92 10.50 -9.36
CA ASP A 141 -12.66 11.73 -9.03
C ASP A 141 -13.09 11.81 -7.56
N ARG A 142 -12.81 10.75 -6.78
CA ARG A 142 -13.19 10.59 -5.38
C ARG A 142 -12.05 10.87 -4.40
N MET A 143 -10.88 11.29 -4.88
CA MET A 143 -9.74 11.56 -4.00
C MET A 143 -10.14 12.57 -2.92
N ASN A 144 -9.93 12.18 -1.66
CA ASN A 144 -10.25 12.97 -0.48
C ASN A 144 -9.00 13.31 0.34
N VAL A 145 -8.13 12.33 0.56
CA VAL A 145 -6.90 12.49 1.35
C VAL A 145 -5.71 11.94 0.59
N PHE A 146 -4.65 12.74 0.52
CA PHE A 146 -3.34 12.32 0.03
C PHE A 146 -2.28 12.80 1.02
N ASP A 147 -1.76 11.86 1.81
CA ASP A 147 -0.77 12.14 2.86
C ASP A 147 0.65 11.81 2.37
N LEU A 148 1.48 12.84 2.28
CA LEU A 148 2.88 12.76 1.88
C LEU A 148 3.85 13.26 2.98
N ARG A 149 3.40 13.40 4.20
CA ARG A 149 4.25 13.84 5.32
C ARG A 149 5.47 12.95 5.48
N TYR A 150 6.53 13.51 6.03
CA TYR A 150 7.78 12.78 6.31
C TYR A 150 8.35 12.08 5.06
N ASN A 151 8.30 12.80 3.93
CA ASN A 151 9.02 12.47 2.70
C ASN A 151 9.97 13.62 2.35
N PRO A 152 11.16 13.36 1.76
CA PRO A 152 12.13 14.38 1.42
C PRO A 152 11.75 15.16 0.15
N LEU A 153 10.51 15.68 0.10
CA LEU A 153 10.01 16.48 -1.01
C LEU A 153 10.76 17.82 -1.06
N ASN A 154 11.37 18.16 -2.19
CA ASN A 154 12.01 19.45 -2.35
C ASN A 154 10.99 20.61 -2.40
N SER A 155 11.40 21.80 -1.98
CA SER A 155 10.49 22.95 -1.84
C SER A 155 9.82 23.33 -3.16
N SER A 156 10.53 23.25 -4.29
CA SER A 156 9.94 23.56 -5.60
C SER A 156 8.86 22.56 -6.01
N PHE A 157 9.05 21.29 -5.68
CA PHE A 157 8.07 20.25 -5.96
C PHE A 157 6.84 20.37 -5.05
N ARG A 158 7.03 20.72 -3.77
CA ARG A 158 5.93 21.00 -2.82
C ARG A 158 5.02 22.10 -3.33
N ILE A 159 5.59 23.21 -3.84
CA ILE A 159 4.81 24.31 -4.44
C ILE A 159 3.99 23.82 -5.64
N LYS A 160 4.60 23.00 -6.52
CA LYS A 160 3.90 22.41 -7.66
C LYS A 160 2.75 21.50 -7.22
N LEU A 161 2.95 20.68 -6.17
CA LEU A 161 1.92 19.80 -5.61
C LEU A 161 0.72 20.60 -5.11
N VAL A 162 0.96 21.59 -4.25
CA VAL A 162 -0.11 22.43 -3.68
C VAL A 162 -0.90 23.14 -4.77
N ASN A 163 -0.23 23.67 -5.78
CA ASN A 163 -0.90 24.35 -6.90
C ASN A 163 -1.71 23.40 -7.79
N LYS A 164 -1.25 22.15 -7.93
CA LYS A 164 -1.92 21.15 -8.77
C LYS A 164 -3.09 20.48 -8.08
N TYR A 165 -2.94 20.11 -6.81
CA TYR A 165 -3.91 19.32 -6.08
C TYR A 165 -4.71 20.18 -5.09
N THR A 166 -5.70 20.90 -5.62
CA THR A 166 -6.54 21.83 -4.85
C THR A 166 -7.93 21.27 -4.53
N LYS A 167 -8.29 20.11 -5.10
CA LYS A 167 -9.64 19.55 -4.99
C LYS A 167 -9.82 18.59 -3.80
N PHE A 168 -8.75 18.22 -3.13
CA PHE A 168 -8.76 17.29 -2.01
C PHE A 168 -7.71 17.70 -0.97
N ARG A 169 -7.74 17.05 0.19
CA ARG A 169 -6.79 17.33 1.28
C ARG A 169 -5.44 16.71 0.98
N LEU A 170 -4.50 17.54 0.50
CA LEU A 170 -3.08 17.21 0.45
C LEU A 170 -2.46 17.49 1.83
N VAL A 171 -1.81 16.50 2.43
CA VAL A 171 -1.19 16.61 3.75
C VAL A 171 0.32 16.55 3.59
N LEU A 172 0.99 17.64 3.95
CA LEU A 172 2.45 17.80 3.93
C LEU A 172 2.93 18.22 5.32
N ASN A 173 4.22 18.09 5.59
CA ASN A 173 4.81 18.65 6.80
C ASN A 173 4.65 20.18 6.79
N GLU A 174 4.47 20.77 7.97
CA GLU A 174 4.57 22.21 8.16
C GLU A 174 5.99 22.68 7.79
N GLU A 175 6.11 23.85 7.16
CA GLU A 175 7.43 24.41 6.87
C GLU A 175 8.12 24.78 8.18
N GLY A 176 9.28 24.20 8.48
CA GLY A 176 10.10 24.55 9.63
C GLY A 176 10.60 23.39 10.51
N VAL A 177 10.26 22.16 10.25
CA VAL A 177 10.77 21.02 11.03
C VAL A 177 11.63 20.09 10.16
N TYR A 178 12.72 20.61 9.62
CA TYR A 178 13.87 19.79 9.31
C TYR A 178 14.89 20.03 10.43
N ASN A 179 15.00 19.11 11.37
CA ASN A 179 16.18 19.03 12.20
C ASN A 179 17.34 18.63 11.28
N GLU A 180 18.15 19.63 10.88
CA GLU A 180 19.51 19.41 10.39
C GLU A 180 20.39 19.02 11.58
N GLU A 181 20.13 17.89 12.20
CA GLU A 181 21.02 17.27 13.17
C GLU A 181 21.01 15.78 12.90
N GLU A 182 21.98 15.36 12.07
CA GLU A 182 22.83 14.17 12.20
C GLU A 182 23.62 14.02 10.90
N GLN A 183 24.79 14.72 10.90
CA GLN A 183 25.93 14.37 10.05
C GLN A 183 26.81 13.34 10.77
#